data_5a7a66361df837423caa48d1561a5af5
#
_entry.id   5a7a66361df837423caa48d1561a5af5
#
_cell.length_a   1.000
_cell.length_b   1.000
_cell.length_c   1.000
_cell.angle_alpha   90.00
_cell.angle_beta   90.00
_cell.angle_gamma   90.00
#
_symmetry.space_group_name_H-M   'P 1'
#
loop_
_entity.id
_entity.type
_entity.pdbx_description
1 polymer ?
#
loop_
_entity_poly.entity_id
_entity_poly.type
_entity_poly.pdbx_seq_one_letter_code
_entity_poly.pdbx_strand_id
1 'polypeptide(L)'
;NGSILHAKTNVSSVKNFINNHKETDILVLNTGGPPAIDFFDITEEDFCKYHNQLFLSFCIMLQNIKIRENGFVFLVSSFNIKEPNPKLVLSNSYRIAFTSVLKSVSKALAEKNITCINIAPGPIKTERLYDLVDNMEDFEKQLPLKRAADPSEIGIFVKSIVENNIKYLNGVTINFDGGHSNYVL
;
A
#
# COMPACT_ATOMS: atom_id res chain seq x y z
N ASN A 1 -13.19 -2.78 21.29
CA ASN A 1 -12.92 -1.33 21.20
C ASN A 1 -11.41 -1.16 21.04
N GLY A 2 -10.95 -0.95 19.81
CA GLY A 2 -9.55 -0.68 19.49
C GLY A 2 -9.32 0.81 19.26
N SER A 3 -8.10 1.28 19.52
CA SER A 3 -7.66 2.61 19.12
C SER A 3 -6.99 2.55 17.74
N ILE A 4 -7.25 3.56 16.91
CA ILE A 4 -6.56 3.74 15.63
C ILE A 4 -5.49 4.81 15.83
N LEU A 5 -4.25 4.48 15.48
CA LEU A 5 -3.10 5.37 15.58
C LEU A 5 -2.53 5.61 14.18
N HIS A 6 -2.11 6.83 13.91
CA HIS A 6 -1.55 7.22 12.62
C HIS A 6 -0.12 7.75 12.77
N ALA A 7 0.75 7.41 11.83
CA ALA A 7 2.09 7.98 11.71
C ALA A 7 2.29 8.55 10.31
N LYS A 8 2.99 9.68 10.20
CA LYS A 8 3.46 10.18 8.89
C LYS A 8 4.53 9.26 8.33
N THR A 9 4.50 8.99 7.04
CA THR A 9 5.42 8.08 6.36
C THR A 9 6.72 8.77 5.95
N ASN A 10 7.45 9.30 6.92
CA ASN A 10 8.85 9.68 6.81
C ASN A 10 9.65 9.04 7.95
N VAL A 11 10.93 8.82 7.74
CA VAL A 11 11.78 8.05 8.65
C VAL A 11 11.79 8.61 10.08
N SER A 12 11.85 9.92 10.25
CA SER A 12 11.89 10.54 11.59
C SER A 12 10.57 10.37 12.35
N SER A 13 9.43 10.59 11.67
CA SER A 13 8.10 10.40 12.26
C SER A 13 7.84 8.95 12.62
N VAL A 14 8.25 8.01 11.75
CA VAL A 14 8.14 6.57 12.01
C VAL A 14 8.95 6.16 13.22
N LYS A 15 10.21 6.61 13.34
CA LYS A 15 11.05 6.34 14.52
C LYS A 15 10.44 6.89 15.80
N ASN A 16 9.91 8.12 15.76
CA ASN A 16 9.23 8.72 16.91
C ASN A 16 7.96 7.93 17.29
N PHE A 17 7.17 7.51 16.30
CA PHE A 17 5.98 6.68 16.52
C PHE A 17 6.34 5.36 17.20
N ILE A 18 7.35 4.65 16.70
CA ILE A 18 7.83 3.37 17.24
C ILE A 18 8.31 3.52 18.69
N ASN A 19 8.94 4.66 19.06
CA ASN A 19 9.37 4.88 20.43
C ASN A 19 8.20 4.91 21.43
N ASN A 20 7.05 5.38 20.98
CA ASN A 20 5.84 5.53 21.81
C ASN A 20 4.86 4.35 21.68
N HIS A 21 4.95 3.59 20.61
CA HIS A 21 4.03 2.49 20.31
C HIS A 21 4.81 1.25 19.89
N LYS A 22 4.80 0.21 20.71
CA LYS A 22 5.65 -0.98 20.55
C LYS A 22 4.97 -2.15 19.89
N GLU A 23 3.64 -2.23 19.95
CA GLU A 23 2.89 -3.37 19.44
C GLU A 23 1.52 -3.00 18.91
N THR A 24 0.99 -3.85 18.03
CA THR A 24 -0.34 -3.70 17.42
C THR A 24 -0.91 -5.07 17.03
N ASP A 25 -2.23 -5.14 16.87
CA ASP A 25 -2.92 -6.32 16.31
C ASP A 25 -2.95 -6.24 14.79
N ILE A 26 -3.08 -5.02 14.25
CA ILE A 26 -3.19 -4.77 12.82
C ILE A 26 -2.23 -3.64 12.45
N LEU A 27 -1.36 -3.89 11.48
CA LEU A 27 -0.51 -2.87 10.86
C LEU A 27 -0.98 -2.61 9.43
N VAL A 28 -1.34 -1.37 9.14
CA VAL A 28 -1.65 -0.93 7.77
C VAL A 28 -0.55 0.00 7.27
N LEU A 29 0.15 -0.44 6.23
CA LEU A 29 1.21 0.31 5.56
C LEU A 29 0.61 0.97 4.31
N ASN A 30 0.25 2.24 4.44
CA ASN A 30 -0.34 3.05 3.39
C ASN A 30 0.29 4.44 3.37
N THR A 31 0.54 4.99 2.19
CA THR A 31 1.05 6.35 2.01
C THR A 31 0.68 6.89 0.63
N GLY A 32 0.61 8.22 0.51
CA GLY A 32 0.49 8.88 -0.78
C GLY A 32 1.68 8.58 -1.71
N GLY A 33 1.47 8.70 -3.00
CA GLY A 33 2.51 8.49 -4.00
C GLY A 33 3.22 9.79 -4.43
N PRO A 34 4.37 9.69 -5.12
CA PRO A 34 5.04 10.81 -5.77
C PRO A 34 4.18 11.41 -6.90
N PRO A 35 4.38 12.67 -7.29
CA PRO A 35 3.76 13.23 -8.49
C PRO A 35 4.13 12.43 -9.73
N ALA A 36 3.39 12.64 -10.83
CA ALA A 36 3.80 12.14 -12.12
C ALA A 36 4.99 12.98 -12.61
N ILE A 37 6.13 12.33 -12.87
CA ILE A 37 7.37 12.98 -13.32
C ILE A 37 7.94 12.11 -14.45
N ASP A 38 8.40 12.74 -15.53
CA ASP A 38 9.16 12.03 -16.56
C ASP A 38 10.46 11.47 -15.95
N PHE A 39 10.87 10.27 -16.39
CA PHE A 39 12.04 9.60 -15.80
C PHE A 39 13.31 10.46 -15.86
N PHE A 40 13.51 11.16 -16.96
CA PHE A 40 14.73 11.97 -17.17
C PHE A 40 14.72 13.29 -16.38
N ASP A 41 13.58 13.69 -15.83
CA ASP A 41 13.43 14.88 -14.99
C ASP A 41 13.48 14.55 -13.48
N ILE A 42 13.54 13.26 -13.11
CA ILE A 42 13.61 12.85 -11.70
C ILE A 42 15.00 13.20 -11.13
N THR A 43 15.00 13.96 -10.05
CA THR A 43 16.24 14.35 -9.38
C THR A 43 16.70 13.29 -8.37
N GLU A 44 17.99 13.34 -7.96
CA GLU A 44 18.51 12.51 -6.88
C GLU A 44 17.74 12.74 -5.55
N GLU A 45 17.34 13.98 -5.29
CA GLU A 45 16.53 14.33 -4.12
C GLU A 45 15.17 13.64 -4.14
N ASP A 46 14.52 13.57 -5.30
CA ASP A 46 13.26 12.83 -5.47
C ASP A 46 13.44 11.34 -5.20
N PHE A 47 14.50 10.74 -5.74
CA PHE A 47 14.82 9.33 -5.45
C PHE A 47 15.00 9.11 -3.95
N CYS A 48 15.79 9.92 -3.26
CA CYS A 48 16.01 9.81 -1.82
C CYS A 48 14.71 10.02 -1.02
N LYS A 49 13.94 11.04 -1.35
CA LYS A 49 12.69 11.39 -0.69
C LYS A 49 11.69 10.24 -0.77
N TYR A 50 11.42 9.74 -1.97
CA TYR A 50 10.40 8.72 -2.17
C TYR A 50 10.87 7.31 -1.80
N HIS A 51 12.17 7.01 -1.86
CA HIS A 51 12.74 5.83 -1.22
C HIS A 51 12.45 5.84 0.30
N ASN A 52 12.72 6.95 0.96
CA ASN A 52 12.45 7.08 2.39
C ASN A 52 10.96 6.91 2.72
N GLN A 53 10.08 7.48 1.90
CA GLN A 53 8.63 7.47 2.12
C GLN A 53 7.99 6.12 1.81
N LEU A 54 8.31 5.50 0.67
CA LEU A 54 7.58 4.35 0.13
C LEU A 54 8.23 3.00 0.46
N PHE A 55 9.50 3.02 0.89
CA PHE A 55 10.27 1.81 1.15
C PHE A 55 10.87 1.79 2.55
N LEU A 56 11.80 2.68 2.85
CA LEU A 56 12.58 2.62 4.09
C LEU A 56 11.71 2.83 5.33
N SER A 57 10.77 3.76 5.30
CA SER A 57 9.83 3.98 6.42
C SER A 57 9.02 2.73 6.75
N PHE A 58 8.57 2.01 5.73
CA PHE A 58 7.82 0.77 5.90
C PHE A 58 8.70 -0.37 6.42
N CYS A 59 9.95 -0.48 5.93
CA CYS A 59 10.91 -1.44 6.47
C CYS A 59 11.17 -1.20 7.96
N ILE A 60 11.46 0.06 8.34
CA ILE A 60 11.71 0.42 9.74
C ILE A 60 10.46 0.14 10.61
N MET A 61 9.26 0.47 10.12
CA MET A 61 8.03 0.20 10.83
C MET A 61 7.85 -1.31 11.07
N LEU A 62 7.95 -2.11 10.01
CA LEU A 62 7.73 -3.56 10.07
C LEU A 62 8.78 -4.28 10.95
N GLN A 63 10.03 -3.79 10.97
CA GLN A 63 11.10 -4.35 11.81
C GLN A 63 10.92 -4.07 13.30
N ASN A 64 10.30 -2.95 13.67
CA ASN A 64 10.34 -2.44 15.04
C ASN A 64 8.99 -2.43 15.75
N ILE A 65 7.87 -2.58 15.04
CA ILE A 65 6.55 -2.80 15.64
C ILE A 65 6.31 -4.29 15.79
N LYS A 66 6.06 -4.73 17.00
CA LYS A 66 5.64 -6.10 17.27
C LYS A 66 4.19 -6.29 16.83
N ILE A 67 3.95 -7.11 15.84
CA ILE A 67 2.59 -7.57 15.52
C ILE A 67 2.28 -8.71 16.51
N ARG A 68 1.11 -8.62 17.18
CA ARG A 68 0.67 -9.68 18.10
C ARG A 68 0.33 -10.95 17.32
N GLU A 69 0.41 -12.09 18.00
CA GLU A 69 -0.04 -13.37 17.44
C GLU A 69 -1.47 -13.27 16.93
N ASN A 70 -1.78 -13.94 15.84
CA ASN A 70 -3.04 -13.86 15.12
C ASN A 70 -3.33 -12.47 14.51
N GLY A 71 -2.34 -11.59 14.40
CA GLY A 71 -2.47 -10.27 13.82
C GLY A 71 -2.49 -10.24 12.29
N PHE A 72 -2.55 -9.03 11.75
CA PHE A 72 -2.53 -8.79 10.31
C PHE A 72 -1.57 -7.66 9.93
N VAL A 73 -0.95 -7.79 8.77
CA VAL A 73 -0.22 -6.71 8.11
C VAL A 73 -0.83 -6.49 6.73
N PHE A 74 -1.33 -5.30 6.48
CA PHE A 74 -1.83 -4.88 5.17
C PHE A 74 -0.88 -3.87 4.55
N LEU A 75 -0.51 -4.09 3.31
CA LEU A 75 0.15 -3.10 2.46
C LEU A 75 -0.87 -2.60 1.45
N VAL A 76 -0.97 -1.29 1.29
CA VAL A 76 -1.70 -0.69 0.18
C VAL A 76 -0.68 -0.21 -0.86
N SER A 77 -0.52 -1.00 -1.92
CA SER A 77 0.44 -0.71 -3.00
C SER A 77 -0.22 0.01 -4.19
N SER A 78 -0.25 -0.58 -5.33
CA SER A 78 -0.91 -0.12 -6.56
C SER A 78 -0.93 -1.26 -7.57
N PHE A 79 -1.91 -1.31 -8.47
CA PHE A 79 -1.89 -2.22 -9.63
C PHE A 79 -0.65 -1.96 -10.53
N ASN A 80 -0.11 -0.75 -10.51
CA ASN A 80 1.10 -0.37 -11.26
C ASN A 80 2.38 -1.12 -10.84
N ILE A 81 2.36 -1.90 -9.77
CA ILE A 81 3.49 -2.80 -9.44
C ILE A 81 3.63 -3.95 -10.43
N LYS A 82 2.58 -4.29 -11.16
CA LYS A 82 2.55 -5.33 -12.18
C LYS A 82 2.41 -4.75 -13.60
N GLU A 83 1.76 -3.62 -13.75
CA GLU A 83 1.55 -2.91 -15.01
C GLU A 83 2.06 -1.46 -14.87
N PRO A 84 3.39 -1.24 -14.98
CA PRO A 84 4.00 0.02 -14.60
C PRO A 84 3.63 1.15 -15.55
N ASN A 85 3.15 2.26 -14.97
CA ASN A 85 2.92 3.51 -15.71
C ASN A 85 4.24 4.25 -15.89
N PRO A 86 4.63 4.65 -17.12
CA PRO A 86 5.92 5.29 -17.37
C PRO A 86 6.11 6.65 -16.67
N LYS A 87 5.04 7.35 -16.31
CA LYS A 87 5.11 8.62 -15.58
C LYS A 87 5.14 8.43 -14.04
N LEU A 88 5.00 7.21 -13.54
CA LEU A 88 4.97 6.90 -12.11
C LEU A 88 6.14 6.02 -11.67
N VAL A 89 7.32 6.19 -12.28
CA VAL A 89 8.50 5.33 -12.09
C VAL A 89 8.87 5.18 -10.61
N LEU A 90 8.96 6.27 -9.87
CA LEU A 90 9.29 6.23 -8.43
C LEU A 90 8.26 5.43 -7.62
N SER A 91 6.97 5.62 -7.91
CA SER A 91 5.89 4.88 -7.25
C SER A 91 5.96 3.39 -7.57
N ASN A 92 6.10 3.06 -8.86
CA ASN A 92 6.17 1.66 -9.33
C ASN A 92 7.32 0.92 -8.66
N SER A 93 8.54 1.51 -8.73
CA SER A 93 9.77 0.91 -8.26
C SER A 93 9.78 0.66 -6.75
N TYR A 94 9.44 1.64 -5.94
CA TYR A 94 9.50 1.47 -4.48
C TYR A 94 8.35 0.64 -3.93
N ARG A 95 7.18 0.68 -4.55
CA ARG A 95 6.05 -0.15 -4.14
C ARG A 95 6.28 -1.63 -4.46
N ILE A 96 6.84 -1.96 -5.63
CA ILE A 96 7.16 -3.37 -5.93
C ILE A 96 8.31 -3.86 -5.05
N ALA A 97 9.31 -3.03 -4.77
CA ALA A 97 10.40 -3.37 -3.86
C ALA A 97 9.88 -3.75 -2.47
N PHE A 98 8.99 -2.94 -1.89
CA PHE A 98 8.42 -3.26 -0.59
C PHE A 98 7.42 -4.43 -0.64
N THR A 99 6.69 -4.61 -1.73
CA THR A 99 5.86 -5.81 -1.93
C THR A 99 6.70 -7.08 -1.85
N SER A 100 7.90 -7.07 -2.42
CA SER A 100 8.86 -8.19 -2.32
C SER A 100 9.33 -8.42 -0.87
N VAL A 101 9.63 -7.36 -0.14
CA VAL A 101 9.97 -7.46 1.31
C VAL A 101 8.82 -8.10 2.08
N LEU A 102 7.59 -7.59 1.91
CA LEU A 102 6.42 -8.11 2.61
C LEU A 102 6.19 -9.60 2.30
N LYS A 103 6.32 -9.99 1.03
CA LYS A 103 6.23 -11.41 0.63
C LYS A 103 7.28 -12.28 1.31
N SER A 104 8.50 -11.81 1.39
CA SER A 104 9.60 -12.56 2.04
C SER A 104 9.37 -12.72 3.54
N VAL A 105 8.98 -11.63 4.21
CA VAL A 105 8.76 -11.61 5.66
C VAL A 105 7.49 -12.38 6.06
N SER A 106 6.50 -12.47 5.18
CA SER A 106 5.23 -13.17 5.46
C SER A 106 5.40 -14.62 5.90
N LYS A 107 6.45 -15.30 5.42
CA LYS A 107 6.75 -16.68 5.79
C LYS A 107 7.19 -16.78 7.26
N ALA A 108 8.07 -15.89 7.70
CA ALA A 108 8.53 -15.88 9.10
C ALA A 108 7.41 -15.44 10.06
N LEU A 109 6.58 -14.47 9.65
CA LEU A 109 5.44 -14.02 10.45
C LEU A 109 4.33 -15.07 10.57
N ALA A 110 4.22 -15.98 9.60
CA ALA A 110 3.25 -17.07 9.63
C ALA A 110 3.43 -18.03 10.82
N GLU A 111 4.64 -18.17 11.36
CA GLU A 111 4.92 -18.96 12.59
C GLU A 111 4.13 -18.46 13.79
N LYS A 112 3.74 -17.18 13.80
CA LYS A 112 2.91 -16.55 14.83
C LYS A 112 1.46 -16.36 14.36
N ASN A 113 1.05 -17.07 13.31
CA ASN A 113 -0.26 -16.90 12.67
C ASN A 113 -0.57 -15.44 12.27
N ILE A 114 0.45 -14.67 11.91
CA ILE A 114 0.31 -13.30 11.39
C ILE A 114 0.18 -13.38 9.87
N THR A 115 -0.85 -12.77 9.33
CA THR A 115 -1.17 -12.77 7.90
C THR A 115 -0.78 -11.46 7.25
N CYS A 116 0.01 -11.54 6.17
CA CYS A 116 0.48 -10.39 5.39
C CYS A 116 -0.25 -10.36 4.05
N ILE A 117 -0.92 -9.27 3.74
CA ILE A 117 -1.68 -9.11 2.50
C ILE A 117 -1.29 -7.79 1.83
N ASN A 118 -0.91 -7.85 0.57
CA ASN A 118 -0.78 -6.66 -0.27
C ASN A 118 -2.07 -6.45 -1.04
N ILE A 119 -2.66 -5.28 -0.92
CA ILE A 119 -3.78 -4.80 -1.74
C ILE A 119 -3.19 -3.91 -2.82
N ALA A 120 -3.46 -4.22 -4.08
CA ALA A 120 -3.00 -3.47 -5.24
C ALA A 120 -4.19 -2.75 -5.88
N PRO A 121 -4.55 -1.54 -5.39
CA PRO A 121 -5.70 -0.82 -5.90
C PRO A 121 -5.45 -0.26 -7.30
N GLY A 122 -6.52 -0.21 -8.08
CA GLY A 122 -6.67 0.61 -9.26
C GLY A 122 -7.03 2.06 -8.93
N PRO A 123 -7.80 2.72 -9.78
CA PRO A 123 -8.27 4.08 -9.52
C PRO A 123 -9.21 4.17 -8.31
N ILE A 124 -8.80 4.93 -7.29
CA ILE A 124 -9.57 5.21 -6.07
C ILE A 124 -9.82 6.71 -5.96
N LYS A 125 -11.04 7.15 -5.65
CA LYS A 125 -11.45 8.56 -5.48
C LYS A 125 -10.76 9.20 -4.29
N THR A 126 -9.54 9.67 -4.50
CA THR A 126 -8.71 10.37 -3.52
C THR A 126 -8.17 11.65 -4.16
N GLU A 127 -7.71 12.61 -3.34
CA GLU A 127 -7.01 13.81 -3.84
C GLU A 127 -5.96 13.45 -4.88
N ARG A 128 -5.20 12.37 -4.62
CA ARG A 128 -4.19 11.86 -5.53
C ARG A 128 -4.72 11.50 -6.92
N LEU A 129 -5.92 10.94 -7.05
CA LEU A 129 -6.51 10.64 -8.35
C LEU A 129 -6.91 11.91 -9.08
N TYR A 130 -7.48 12.87 -8.36
CA TYR A 130 -7.86 14.16 -8.92
C TYR A 130 -6.67 14.98 -9.41
N ASP A 131 -5.49 14.85 -8.76
CA ASP A 131 -4.24 15.47 -9.22
C ASP A 131 -3.67 14.82 -10.50
N LEU A 132 -4.05 13.57 -10.79
CA LEU A 132 -3.53 12.79 -11.93
C LEU A 132 -4.45 12.79 -13.15
N VAL A 133 -5.70 13.26 -12.99
CA VAL A 133 -6.75 13.14 -14.00
C VAL A 133 -7.38 14.50 -14.24
N ASP A 134 -7.24 15.01 -15.47
CA ASP A 134 -7.77 16.33 -15.85
C ASP A 134 -9.31 16.38 -15.87
N ASN A 135 -9.94 15.30 -16.31
CA ASN A 135 -11.40 15.15 -16.39
C ASN A 135 -11.85 13.80 -15.85
N MET A 136 -12.40 13.80 -14.65
CA MET A 136 -12.85 12.57 -13.97
C MET A 136 -13.98 11.86 -14.70
N GLU A 137 -14.94 12.61 -15.29
CA GLU A 137 -16.08 12.00 -15.99
C GLU A 137 -15.63 11.21 -17.22
N ASP A 138 -14.73 11.79 -18.02
CA ASP A 138 -14.20 11.11 -19.20
C ASP A 138 -13.25 9.96 -18.83
N PHE A 139 -12.49 10.12 -17.75
CA PHE A 139 -11.67 9.04 -17.21
C PHE A 139 -12.52 7.85 -16.73
N GLU A 140 -13.55 8.10 -15.93
CA GLU A 140 -14.44 7.05 -15.43
C GLU A 140 -15.17 6.30 -16.55
N LYS A 141 -15.54 6.96 -17.65
CA LYS A 141 -16.11 6.31 -18.84
C LYS A 141 -15.20 5.27 -19.47
N GLN A 142 -13.87 5.41 -19.32
CA GLN A 142 -12.89 4.46 -19.87
C GLN A 142 -12.68 3.25 -18.97
N LEU A 143 -13.01 3.34 -17.66
CA LEU A 143 -12.87 2.24 -16.73
C LEU A 143 -13.89 1.12 -17.01
N PRO A 144 -13.55 -0.14 -16.75
CA PRO A 144 -14.50 -1.25 -16.95
C PRO A 144 -15.81 -1.07 -16.18
N LEU A 145 -15.72 -0.69 -14.89
CA LEU A 145 -16.90 -0.46 -14.04
C LEU A 145 -17.50 0.95 -14.20
N LYS A 146 -17.00 1.77 -15.14
CA LYS A 146 -17.46 3.15 -15.39
C LYS A 146 -17.42 4.05 -14.16
N ARG A 147 -16.59 3.72 -13.20
CA ARG A 147 -16.32 4.52 -11.99
C ARG A 147 -14.97 4.14 -11.38
N ALA A 148 -14.33 5.08 -10.70
CA ALA A 148 -13.31 4.78 -9.73
C ALA A 148 -13.96 4.27 -8.43
N ALA A 149 -13.23 3.50 -7.63
CA ALA A 149 -13.73 3.00 -6.36
C ALA A 149 -13.72 4.09 -5.28
N ASP A 150 -14.63 3.98 -4.31
CA ASP A 150 -14.59 4.78 -3.10
C ASP A 150 -13.54 4.23 -2.12
N PRO A 151 -12.76 5.07 -1.41
CA PRO A 151 -11.81 4.60 -0.40
C PRO A 151 -12.42 3.67 0.66
N SER A 152 -13.69 3.86 0.99
CA SER A 152 -14.43 3.01 1.93
C SER A 152 -14.53 1.55 1.48
N GLU A 153 -14.54 1.28 0.18
CA GLU A 153 -14.61 -0.08 -0.35
C GLU A 153 -13.37 -0.91 0.05
N ILE A 154 -12.17 -0.31 0.04
CA ILE A 154 -10.97 -0.97 0.57
C ILE A 154 -11.09 -1.19 2.09
N GLY A 155 -11.64 -0.20 2.81
CA GLY A 155 -11.87 -0.32 4.25
C GLY A 155 -12.82 -1.48 4.59
N ILE A 156 -13.92 -1.62 3.86
CA ILE A 156 -14.89 -2.72 4.01
C ILE A 156 -14.21 -4.07 3.70
N PHE A 157 -13.41 -4.14 2.65
CA PHE A 157 -12.68 -5.34 2.28
C PHE A 157 -11.70 -5.78 3.38
N VAL A 158 -10.85 -4.87 3.87
CA VAL A 158 -9.92 -5.13 4.98
C VAL A 158 -10.67 -5.55 6.24
N LYS A 159 -11.74 -4.84 6.59
CA LYS A 159 -12.59 -5.17 7.73
C LYS A 159 -13.14 -6.58 7.62
N SER A 160 -13.66 -6.98 6.45
CA SER A 160 -14.19 -8.32 6.24
C SER A 160 -13.15 -9.42 6.43
N ILE A 161 -11.91 -9.21 5.99
CA ILE A 161 -10.81 -10.15 6.21
C ILE A 161 -10.50 -10.32 7.70
N VAL A 162 -10.43 -9.21 8.43
CA VAL A 162 -10.10 -9.20 9.85
C VAL A 162 -11.23 -9.82 10.69
N GLU A 163 -12.47 -9.38 10.50
CA GLU A 163 -13.64 -9.83 11.29
C GLU A 163 -13.93 -11.33 11.09
N ASN A 164 -13.71 -11.83 9.89
CA ASN A 164 -13.88 -13.26 9.59
C ASN A 164 -12.60 -14.08 9.77
N ASN A 165 -11.54 -13.46 10.29
CA ASN A 165 -10.25 -14.09 10.58
C ASN A 165 -9.68 -14.90 9.39
N ILE A 166 -9.70 -14.31 8.18
CA ILE A 166 -9.27 -14.98 6.95
C ILE A 166 -7.74 -15.01 6.91
N LYS A 167 -7.14 -16.11 7.38
CA LYS A 167 -5.68 -16.26 7.52
C LYS A 167 -4.99 -16.88 6.29
N TYR A 168 -5.73 -17.61 5.47
CA TYR A 168 -5.11 -18.37 4.36
C TYR A 168 -4.65 -17.48 3.18
N LEU A 169 -4.97 -16.18 3.20
CA LEU A 169 -4.50 -15.17 2.25
C LEU A 169 -3.11 -14.64 2.59
N ASN A 170 -2.20 -15.46 3.13
CA ASN A 170 -0.88 -14.99 3.56
C ASN A 170 0.09 -14.83 2.39
N GLY A 171 0.76 -13.68 2.34
CA GLY A 171 1.79 -13.35 1.35
C GLY A 171 1.26 -13.16 -0.07
N VAL A 172 -0.03 -12.87 -0.24
CA VAL A 172 -0.66 -12.63 -1.54
C VAL A 172 -0.69 -11.16 -1.90
N THR A 173 -0.75 -10.88 -3.20
CA THR A 173 -1.13 -9.58 -3.74
C THR A 173 -2.51 -9.71 -4.37
N ILE A 174 -3.47 -8.93 -3.89
CA ILE A 174 -4.85 -8.91 -4.36
C ILE A 174 -5.07 -7.65 -5.18
N ASN A 175 -5.43 -7.81 -6.45
CA ASN A 175 -5.86 -6.69 -7.26
C ASN A 175 -7.23 -6.19 -6.78
N PHE A 176 -7.32 -4.91 -6.52
CA PHE A 176 -8.54 -4.22 -6.14
C PHE A 176 -8.78 -3.07 -7.11
N ASP A 177 -8.99 -3.39 -8.38
CA ASP A 177 -8.87 -2.45 -9.49
C ASP A 177 -10.10 -2.38 -10.41
N GLY A 178 -11.18 -3.09 -10.08
CA GLY A 178 -12.40 -3.10 -10.88
C GLY A 178 -12.22 -3.68 -12.29
N GLY A 179 -11.21 -4.54 -12.49
CA GLY A 179 -10.87 -5.11 -13.80
C GLY A 179 -10.10 -4.17 -14.71
N HIS A 180 -9.46 -3.13 -14.15
CA HIS A 180 -8.75 -2.11 -14.93
C HIS A 180 -7.44 -2.62 -15.52
N SER A 181 -6.69 -3.44 -14.79
CA SER A 181 -5.43 -4.01 -15.29
C SER A 181 -5.63 -5.08 -16.36
N ASN A 182 -4.65 -5.22 -17.27
CA ASN A 182 -4.71 -6.15 -18.38
C ASN A 182 -3.95 -7.46 -18.12
N TYR A 183 -3.19 -7.57 -17.04
CA TYR A 183 -2.44 -8.79 -16.72
C TYR A 183 -3.31 -9.82 -15.98
N VAL A 184 -2.93 -11.10 -16.14
CA VAL A 184 -3.63 -12.23 -15.49
C VAL A 184 -2.94 -12.67 -14.19
N LEU A 185 -1.58 -12.59 -14.12
CA LEU A 185 -0.77 -13.07 -13.00
C LEU A 185 0.15 -11.99 -12.42
#